data_95882f7be3991a5b10c1c8920aa57b57
#
_entry.id   95882f7be3991a5b10c1c8920aa57b57
#
_cell.length_a   1.000
_cell.length_b   1.000
_cell.length_c   1.000
_cell.angle_alpha   90.00
_cell.angle_beta   90.00
_cell.angle_gamma   90.00
#
_symmetry.space_group_name_H-M   'P 1'
#
loop_
_entity.id
_entity.type
_entity.pdbx_description
1 polymer ?
#
loop_
_entity_poly.entity_id
_entity_poly.type
_entity_poly.pdbx_seq_one_letter_code
_entity_poly.pdbx_strand_id
1 'polypeptide(L)'
;MLLVFVIGLIAFLGTSIVTNAQTRRQVERRQAQIERQQQRAIRQQQRQIRQRQIGRQQIQQNNRYRVYNNGRYYNTDSRGAELLRQAVRNGYQQGVRAGQYDRSNRIRRSYTINSEYRRGNYGYRSDVNSSQYQHYFRQGFQRGYQDGYSRRYRNGTNNNGAFNILGSILNGILNIRQN
;
A
#
# COMPACT_ATOMS: atom_id res chain seq x y z
N MET A 1 -20.42 15.84 -12.90
CA MET A 1 -21.48 16.85 -12.76
C MET A 1 -22.47 16.61 -13.89
N LEU A 2 -23.64 16.14 -13.55
CA LEU A 2 -24.94 16.29 -14.20
C LEU A 2 -25.85 15.18 -13.68
N LEU A 3 -26.61 15.56 -12.67
CA LEU A 3 -27.75 14.81 -12.15
C LEU A 3 -28.91 15.10 -13.11
N VAL A 4 -29.28 14.12 -13.92
CA VAL A 4 -30.52 14.23 -14.70
C VAL A 4 -31.62 13.55 -13.91
N PHE A 5 -32.40 14.35 -13.19
CA PHE A 5 -33.71 13.95 -12.66
C PHE A 5 -34.69 13.94 -13.82
N VAL A 6 -35.04 12.76 -14.31
CA VAL A 6 -36.20 12.60 -15.16
C VAL A 6 -37.41 12.29 -14.27
N ILE A 7 -38.09 13.34 -13.85
CA ILE A 7 -39.45 13.21 -13.25
C ILE A 7 -40.41 13.15 -14.41
N GLY A 8 -40.83 11.95 -14.76
CA GLY A 8 -41.91 11.75 -15.73
C GLY A 8 -43.26 12.13 -15.12
N LEU A 9 -43.77 13.27 -15.54
CA LEU A 9 -45.14 13.72 -15.25
C LEU A 9 -46.14 12.87 -16.04
N ILE A 10 -46.79 11.92 -15.38
CA ILE A 10 -47.91 11.20 -15.98
C ILE A 10 -49.16 12.01 -15.77
N ALA A 11 -49.59 12.68 -16.85
CA ALA A 11 -50.89 13.36 -16.88
C ALA A 11 -52.01 12.31 -16.86
N PHE A 12 -52.81 12.32 -15.80
CA PHE A 12 -53.97 11.46 -15.64
C PHE A 12 -55.16 12.13 -16.35
N LEU A 13 -55.50 11.68 -17.55
CA LEU A 13 -56.76 12.02 -18.16
C LEU A 13 -57.89 11.16 -17.52
N GLY A 14 -58.72 11.80 -16.75
CA GLY A 14 -59.84 11.16 -16.10
C GLY A 14 -60.91 10.68 -17.09
N THR A 15 -61.04 9.37 -17.19
CA THR A 15 -62.25 8.72 -17.70
C THR A 15 -62.88 7.94 -16.57
N SER A 16 -64.06 8.38 -16.18
CA SER A 16 -64.91 7.72 -15.18
C SER A 16 -65.41 6.38 -15.73
N ILE A 17 -64.64 5.34 -15.47
CA ILE A 17 -65.06 3.96 -15.76
C ILE A 17 -65.46 3.34 -14.43
N VAL A 18 -66.71 2.83 -14.38
CA VAL A 18 -67.20 1.98 -13.30
C VAL A 18 -66.34 0.71 -13.27
N THR A 19 -65.25 0.74 -12.56
CA THR A 19 -64.33 -0.38 -12.46
C THR A 19 -64.84 -1.38 -11.44
N ASN A 20 -65.18 -2.58 -11.88
CA ASN A 20 -65.41 -3.74 -11.04
C ASN A 20 -64.31 -3.92 -10.00
N ALA A 21 -64.62 -4.30 -8.78
CA ALA A 21 -63.64 -4.49 -7.69
C ALA A 21 -62.46 -5.40 -8.05
N GLN A 22 -62.65 -6.29 -9.02
CA GLN A 22 -61.59 -7.15 -9.57
C GLN A 22 -60.53 -6.36 -10.35
N THR A 23 -60.92 -5.35 -11.13
CA THR A 23 -60.00 -4.53 -11.92
C THR A 23 -59.13 -3.64 -11.01
N ARG A 24 -59.73 -3.08 -9.93
CA ARG A 24 -58.97 -2.31 -8.92
C ARG A 24 -57.87 -3.16 -8.27
N ARG A 25 -58.19 -4.39 -7.84
CA ARG A 25 -57.24 -5.30 -7.25
C ARG A 25 -56.11 -5.69 -8.21
N GLN A 26 -56.39 -5.82 -9.52
CA GLN A 26 -55.36 -6.08 -10.52
C GLN A 26 -54.41 -4.89 -10.73
N VAL A 27 -54.93 -3.66 -10.76
CA VAL A 27 -54.16 -2.43 -10.88
C VAL A 27 -53.24 -2.27 -9.67
N GLU A 28 -53.75 -2.44 -8.46
CA GLU A 28 -52.96 -2.39 -7.23
C GLU A 28 -51.84 -3.42 -7.19
N ARG A 29 -52.11 -4.66 -7.61
CA ARG A 29 -51.08 -5.71 -7.71
C ARG A 29 -50.00 -5.35 -8.72
N ARG A 30 -50.35 -4.79 -9.88
CA ARG A 30 -49.40 -4.33 -10.89
C ARG A 30 -48.52 -3.18 -10.38
N GLN A 31 -49.15 -2.20 -9.74
CA GLN A 31 -48.40 -1.09 -9.11
C GLN A 31 -47.42 -1.60 -8.05
N ALA A 32 -47.89 -2.46 -7.15
CA ALA A 32 -47.02 -3.06 -6.14
C ALA A 32 -45.83 -3.88 -6.75
N GLN A 33 -46.09 -4.53 -7.88
CA GLN A 33 -44.99 -5.24 -8.60
C GLN A 33 -43.96 -4.27 -9.20
N ILE A 34 -44.43 -3.20 -9.83
CA ILE A 34 -43.57 -2.15 -10.41
C ILE A 34 -42.76 -1.49 -9.30
N GLU A 35 -43.33 -1.12 -8.20
CA GLU A 35 -42.63 -0.53 -7.05
C GLU A 35 -41.56 -1.48 -6.48
N ARG A 36 -41.89 -2.76 -6.35
CA ARG A 36 -40.91 -3.78 -5.90
C ARG A 36 -39.77 -3.93 -6.88
N GLN A 37 -40.04 -3.87 -8.17
CA GLN A 37 -38.97 -3.92 -9.20
C GLN A 37 -38.10 -2.66 -9.13
N GLN A 38 -38.68 -1.49 -9.03
CA GLN A 38 -37.93 -0.24 -8.89
C GLN A 38 -37.09 -0.24 -7.63
N GLN A 39 -37.64 -0.65 -6.48
CA GLN A 39 -36.86 -0.75 -5.24
C GLN A 39 -35.72 -1.76 -5.35
N ARG A 40 -35.89 -2.90 -6.04
CA ARG A 40 -34.83 -3.85 -6.27
C ARG A 40 -33.72 -3.26 -7.16
N ALA A 41 -34.07 -2.55 -8.22
CA ALA A 41 -33.13 -1.89 -9.10
C ALA A 41 -32.33 -0.80 -8.33
N ILE A 42 -32.98 0.03 -7.55
CA ILE A 42 -32.33 1.04 -6.71
C ILE A 42 -31.36 0.39 -5.71
N ARG A 43 -31.78 -0.68 -5.02
CA ARG A 43 -30.92 -1.39 -4.08
C ARG A 43 -29.69 -2.01 -4.79
N GLN A 44 -29.86 -2.56 -5.98
CA GLN A 44 -28.74 -3.09 -6.76
C GLN A 44 -27.75 -1.99 -7.16
N GLN A 45 -28.26 -0.87 -7.62
CA GLN A 45 -27.44 0.29 -7.98
C GLN A 45 -26.68 0.84 -6.76
N GLN A 46 -27.34 0.96 -5.62
CA GLN A 46 -26.68 1.40 -4.37
C GLN A 46 -25.58 0.43 -3.92
N ARG A 47 -25.80 -0.90 -4.05
CA ARG A 47 -24.77 -1.90 -3.75
C ARG A 47 -23.55 -1.74 -4.66
N GLN A 48 -23.74 -1.53 -5.96
CA GLN A 48 -22.65 -1.32 -6.91
C GLN A 48 -21.85 -0.04 -6.59
N ILE A 49 -22.55 1.06 -6.28
CA ILE A 49 -21.89 2.32 -5.89
C ILE A 49 -21.06 2.11 -4.62
N ARG A 50 -21.61 1.45 -3.60
CA ARG A 50 -20.89 1.16 -2.35
C ARG A 50 -19.66 0.30 -2.60
N GLN A 51 -19.77 -0.75 -3.42
CA GLN A 51 -18.62 -1.59 -3.76
C GLN A 51 -17.51 -0.81 -4.49
N ARG A 52 -17.88 0.08 -5.43
CA ARG A 52 -16.93 0.96 -6.12
C ARG A 52 -16.26 1.94 -5.16
N GLN A 53 -16.99 2.48 -4.20
CA GLN A 53 -16.43 3.39 -3.17
C GLN A 53 -15.43 2.66 -2.27
N ILE A 54 -15.79 1.45 -1.78
CA ILE A 54 -14.88 0.62 -0.97
C ILE A 54 -13.62 0.29 -1.76
N GLY A 55 -13.75 -0.13 -3.02
CA GLY A 55 -12.60 -0.41 -3.88
C GLY A 55 -11.68 0.79 -4.07
N ARG A 56 -12.23 2.00 -4.27
CA ARG A 56 -11.44 3.25 -4.39
C ARG A 56 -10.70 3.59 -3.09
N GLN A 57 -11.37 3.43 -1.94
CA GLN A 57 -10.74 3.67 -0.64
C GLN A 57 -9.59 2.69 -0.36
N GLN A 58 -9.75 1.41 -0.71
CA GLN A 58 -8.68 0.41 -0.60
C GLN A 58 -7.49 0.73 -1.50
N ILE A 59 -7.73 1.15 -2.75
CA ILE A 59 -6.67 1.56 -3.67
C ILE A 59 -5.91 2.77 -3.13
N GLN A 60 -6.60 3.76 -2.57
CA GLN A 60 -5.96 4.94 -1.97
C GLN A 60 -5.14 4.59 -0.73
N GLN A 61 -5.61 3.65 0.10
CA GLN A 61 -4.85 3.18 1.27
C GLN A 61 -3.61 2.37 0.87
N ASN A 62 -3.71 1.57 -0.20
CA ASN A 62 -2.60 0.75 -0.69
C ASN A 62 -1.51 1.56 -1.38
N ASN A 63 -1.80 2.77 -1.85
CA ASN A 63 -0.86 3.62 -2.61
C ASN A 63 -0.37 4.85 -1.83
N ARG A 64 -0.36 4.80 -0.50
CA ARG A 64 0.02 5.95 0.33
C ARG A 64 1.50 6.34 0.25
N TYR A 65 2.36 5.42 -0.15
CA TYR A 65 3.80 5.64 -0.15
C TYR A 65 4.38 5.45 -1.53
N ARG A 66 5.26 6.36 -1.92
CA ARG A 66 6.07 6.22 -3.12
C ARG A 66 7.49 5.89 -2.71
N VAL A 67 8.04 4.82 -3.26
CA VAL A 67 9.40 4.37 -3.04
C VAL A 67 10.19 4.39 -4.34
N TYR A 68 11.45 4.79 -4.26
CA TYR A 68 12.34 4.88 -5.43
C TYR A 68 13.24 3.67 -5.51
N ASN A 69 13.29 3.02 -6.66
CA ASN A 69 14.18 1.89 -6.91
C ASN A 69 14.61 1.87 -8.39
N ASN A 70 15.91 1.81 -8.65
CA ASN A 70 16.49 1.69 -10.00
C ASN A 70 15.92 2.71 -11.02
N GLY A 71 15.87 3.99 -10.66
CA GLY A 71 15.40 5.04 -11.54
C GLY A 71 13.87 5.16 -11.65
N ARG A 72 13.10 4.33 -10.95
CA ARG A 72 11.63 4.33 -11.02
C ARG A 72 10.98 4.48 -9.66
N TYR A 73 9.80 5.10 -9.65
CA TYR A 73 8.95 5.17 -8.47
C TYR A 73 7.91 4.05 -8.49
N TYR A 74 7.69 3.43 -7.34
CA TYR A 74 6.68 2.41 -7.11
C TYR A 74 5.78 2.84 -5.96
N ASN A 75 4.50 2.52 -6.07
CA ASN A 75 3.57 2.73 -4.98
C ASN A 75 3.57 1.50 -4.06
N THR A 76 3.46 1.75 -2.76
CA THR A 76 3.34 0.70 -1.76
C THR A 76 2.40 1.15 -0.63
N ASP A 77 1.90 0.20 0.13
CA ASP A 77 1.12 0.47 1.34
C ASP A 77 2.02 0.69 2.57
N SER A 78 1.42 0.89 3.73
CA SER A 78 2.15 1.10 4.98
C SER A 78 2.97 -0.12 5.39
N ARG A 79 2.49 -1.34 5.11
CA ARG A 79 3.20 -2.60 5.42
C ARG A 79 4.44 -2.76 4.55
N GLY A 80 4.28 -2.54 3.25
CA GLY A 80 5.40 -2.57 2.32
C GLY A 80 6.45 -1.51 2.63
N ALA A 81 6.03 -0.27 2.95
CA ALA A 81 6.94 0.79 3.36
C ALA A 81 7.72 0.43 4.63
N GLU A 82 7.06 -0.16 5.64
CA GLU A 82 7.73 -0.60 6.86
C GLU A 82 8.69 -1.78 6.60
N LEU A 83 8.30 -2.73 5.74
CA LEU A 83 9.18 -3.82 5.35
C LEU A 83 10.44 -3.32 4.63
N LEU A 84 10.33 -2.29 3.78
CA LEU A 84 11.51 -1.69 3.14
C LEU A 84 12.40 -0.94 4.15
N ARG A 85 11.83 -0.26 5.14
CA ARG A 85 12.60 0.31 6.27
C ARG A 85 13.33 -0.79 7.04
N GLN A 86 12.66 -1.92 7.27
CA GLN A 86 13.26 -3.08 7.92
C GLN A 86 14.38 -3.68 7.07
N ALA A 87 14.24 -3.72 5.73
CA ALA A 87 15.31 -4.15 4.83
C ALA A 87 16.59 -3.32 5.02
N VAL A 88 16.47 -2.00 5.05
CA VAL A 88 17.61 -1.11 5.31
C VAL A 88 18.23 -1.37 6.69
N ARG A 89 17.41 -1.50 7.74
CA ARG A 89 17.90 -1.78 9.11
C ARG A 89 18.63 -3.13 9.17
N ASN A 90 18.02 -4.17 8.62
CA ASN A 90 18.62 -5.51 8.60
C ASN A 90 19.94 -5.50 7.81
N GLY A 91 19.93 -4.88 6.63
CA GLY A 91 21.12 -4.71 5.83
C GLY A 91 22.22 -3.99 6.58
N TYR A 92 21.92 -2.87 7.20
CA TYR A 92 22.88 -2.09 7.98
C TYR A 92 23.50 -2.91 9.11
N GLN A 93 22.69 -3.61 9.90
CA GLN A 93 23.20 -4.44 11.00
C GLN A 93 24.11 -5.57 10.52
N GLN A 94 23.72 -6.27 9.46
CA GLN A 94 24.54 -7.32 8.86
C GLN A 94 25.83 -6.73 8.25
N GLY A 95 25.75 -5.58 7.63
CA GLY A 95 26.88 -4.86 7.10
C GLY A 95 27.90 -4.46 8.18
N VAL A 96 27.42 -3.88 9.31
CA VAL A 96 28.29 -3.53 10.44
C VAL A 96 29.07 -4.75 10.94
N ARG A 97 28.37 -5.88 11.16
CA ARG A 97 29.01 -7.12 11.61
C ARG A 97 30.08 -7.61 10.64
N ALA A 98 29.74 -7.62 9.34
CA ALA A 98 30.67 -8.04 8.29
C ALA A 98 31.89 -7.11 8.21
N GLY A 99 31.69 -5.79 8.27
CA GLY A 99 32.78 -4.82 8.24
C GLY A 99 33.70 -4.92 9.47
N GLN A 100 33.15 -5.15 10.65
CA GLN A 100 33.91 -5.38 11.88
C GLN A 100 34.72 -6.67 11.78
N TYR A 101 34.12 -7.76 11.30
CA TYR A 101 34.78 -9.05 11.10
C TYR A 101 35.97 -8.92 10.14
N ASP A 102 35.74 -8.36 8.94
CA ASP A 102 36.80 -8.21 7.92
C ASP A 102 37.97 -7.37 8.44
N ARG A 103 37.66 -6.30 9.15
CA ARG A 103 38.68 -5.47 9.79
C ARG A 103 39.48 -6.23 10.83
N SER A 104 38.79 -6.95 11.75
CA SER A 104 39.47 -7.71 12.83
C SER A 104 40.42 -8.76 12.28
N ASN A 105 40.03 -9.36 11.17
CA ASN A 105 40.82 -10.42 10.48
C ASN A 105 41.76 -9.86 9.41
N ARG A 106 41.95 -8.53 9.31
CA ARG A 106 42.80 -7.85 8.31
C ARG A 106 42.45 -8.20 6.88
N ILE A 107 41.19 -8.55 6.63
CA ILE A 107 40.67 -8.83 5.29
C ILE A 107 40.51 -7.51 4.53
N ARG A 108 40.89 -7.52 3.24
CA ARG A 108 40.75 -6.36 2.38
C ARG A 108 39.26 -5.93 2.29
N ARG A 109 39.03 -4.63 2.46
CA ARG A 109 37.70 -4.04 2.41
C ARG A 109 36.98 -4.37 1.10
N SER A 110 35.95 -5.25 1.17
CA SER A 110 35.07 -5.58 0.04
C SER A 110 33.74 -6.20 0.51
N TYR A 111 32.67 -5.42 0.50
CA TYR A 111 31.35 -5.92 0.86
C TYR A 111 30.72 -6.79 -0.25
N THR A 112 31.15 -6.63 -1.51
CA THR A 112 30.54 -7.27 -2.68
C THR A 112 30.71 -8.79 -2.72
N ILE A 113 31.76 -9.31 -2.09
CA ILE A 113 32.02 -10.76 -1.99
C ILE A 113 31.23 -11.42 -0.86
N ASN A 114 30.67 -10.64 0.07
CA ASN A 114 29.93 -11.15 1.21
C ASN A 114 28.64 -11.84 0.76
N SER A 115 28.38 -13.05 1.28
CA SER A 115 27.24 -13.87 0.89
C SER A 115 25.90 -13.24 1.27
N GLU A 116 25.81 -12.57 2.44
CA GLU A 116 24.60 -11.87 2.89
C GLU A 116 24.28 -10.65 2.01
N TYR A 117 25.30 -9.90 1.60
CA TYR A 117 25.15 -8.81 0.63
C TYR A 117 24.60 -9.31 -0.69
N ARG A 118 25.15 -10.41 -1.22
CA ARG A 118 24.72 -10.97 -2.51
C ARG A 118 23.31 -11.50 -2.46
N ARG A 119 22.93 -12.25 -1.43
CA ARG A 119 21.55 -12.73 -1.24
C ARG A 119 20.58 -11.59 -0.99
N GLY A 120 20.88 -10.71 -0.08
CA GLY A 120 20.07 -9.52 0.23
C GLY A 120 18.66 -9.79 0.73
N ASN A 121 18.37 -11.01 1.21
CA ASN A 121 17.01 -11.45 1.51
C ASN A 121 16.75 -11.73 2.99
N TYR A 122 17.69 -11.44 3.87
CA TYR A 122 17.50 -11.64 5.31
C TYR A 122 16.34 -10.83 5.86
N GLY A 123 15.32 -11.50 6.40
CA GLY A 123 14.09 -10.88 6.91
C GLY A 123 13.06 -10.50 5.83
N TYR A 124 13.23 -10.97 4.59
CA TYR A 124 12.28 -10.75 3.51
C TYR A 124 10.93 -11.41 3.79
N ARG A 125 9.87 -10.72 3.42
CA ARG A 125 8.48 -11.21 3.34
C ARG A 125 7.85 -10.74 2.03
N SER A 126 6.82 -11.42 1.58
CA SER A 126 6.18 -11.18 0.28
C SER A 126 5.28 -9.93 0.20
N ASP A 127 5.29 -9.06 1.21
CA ASP A 127 4.54 -7.79 1.21
C ASP A 127 5.07 -6.77 0.16
N VAL A 128 6.30 -6.97 -0.31
CA VAL A 128 6.91 -6.21 -1.40
C VAL A 128 7.61 -7.13 -2.39
N ASN A 129 7.94 -6.62 -3.57
CA ASN A 129 8.72 -7.38 -4.53
C ASN A 129 10.13 -7.68 -3.96
N SER A 130 10.62 -8.91 -4.15
CA SER A 130 11.92 -9.35 -3.63
C SER A 130 13.09 -8.49 -4.13
N SER A 131 13.05 -8.04 -5.38
CA SER A 131 14.08 -7.16 -5.94
C SER A 131 14.12 -5.78 -5.26
N GLN A 132 12.96 -5.24 -4.87
CA GLN A 132 12.88 -4.00 -4.09
C GLN A 132 13.49 -4.19 -2.69
N TYR A 133 13.10 -5.27 -2.00
CA TYR A 133 13.67 -5.59 -0.69
C TYR A 133 15.18 -5.73 -0.76
N GLN A 134 15.69 -6.52 -1.70
CA GLN A 134 17.12 -6.73 -1.90
C GLN A 134 17.89 -5.44 -2.19
N HIS A 135 17.31 -4.55 -3.00
CA HIS A 135 17.89 -3.25 -3.28
C HIS A 135 18.12 -2.45 -2.00
N TYR A 136 17.09 -2.28 -1.17
CA TYR A 136 17.18 -1.52 0.07
C TYR A 136 18.06 -2.21 1.13
N PHE A 137 17.99 -3.53 1.21
CA PHE A 137 18.89 -4.31 2.07
C PHE A 137 20.36 -4.06 1.71
N ARG A 138 20.70 -4.14 0.42
CA ARG A 138 22.08 -3.93 -0.04
C ARG A 138 22.58 -2.50 0.21
N GLN A 139 21.75 -1.51 0.06
CA GLN A 139 22.12 -0.14 0.40
C GLN A 139 22.41 0.01 1.90
N GLY A 140 21.54 -0.54 2.75
CA GLY A 140 21.78 -0.59 4.19
C GLY A 140 23.08 -1.33 4.52
N PHE A 141 23.28 -2.50 3.92
CA PHE A 141 24.49 -3.31 4.13
C PHE A 141 25.76 -2.58 3.75
N GLN A 142 25.81 -1.96 2.57
CA GLN A 142 26.96 -1.19 2.11
C GLN A 142 27.34 -0.10 3.12
N ARG A 143 26.35 0.65 3.60
CA ARG A 143 26.56 1.70 4.59
C ARG A 143 27.05 1.13 5.92
N GLY A 144 26.35 0.09 6.43
CA GLY A 144 26.76 -0.57 7.67
C GLY A 144 28.17 -1.17 7.59
N TYR A 145 28.51 -1.79 6.47
CA TYR A 145 29.85 -2.33 6.26
C TYR A 145 30.93 -1.24 6.33
N GLN A 146 30.68 -0.09 5.69
CA GLN A 146 31.60 1.04 5.74
C GLN A 146 31.80 1.54 7.17
N ASP A 147 30.73 1.67 7.93
CA ASP A 147 30.79 2.15 9.31
C ASP A 147 31.48 1.12 10.24
N GLY A 148 31.17 -0.18 10.08
CA GLY A 148 31.80 -1.27 10.81
C GLY A 148 33.30 -1.38 10.53
N TYR A 149 33.69 -1.33 9.25
CA TYR A 149 35.09 -1.42 8.84
C TYR A 149 35.92 -0.20 9.28
N SER A 150 35.36 1.02 9.23
CA SER A 150 36.05 2.27 9.58
C SER A 150 36.01 2.63 11.06
N ARG A 151 35.43 1.82 11.93
CA ARG A 151 35.19 2.12 13.37
C ARG A 151 34.36 3.38 13.62
N ARG A 152 33.67 3.93 12.66
CA ARG A 152 32.77 5.08 12.86
C ARG A 152 31.57 4.73 13.77
N TYR A 153 31.32 3.43 13.96
CA TYR A 153 30.34 2.87 14.89
C TYR A 153 30.78 2.95 16.37
N ARG A 154 31.78 3.74 16.70
CA ARG A 154 32.41 3.79 18.04
C ARG A 154 31.47 4.23 19.17
N ASN A 155 30.33 4.80 18.87
CA ASN A 155 29.37 5.32 19.84
C ASN A 155 27.99 4.63 19.81
N GLY A 156 27.87 3.46 19.18
CA GLY A 156 26.59 2.74 19.06
C GLY A 156 26.19 1.90 20.26
N THR A 157 26.78 2.13 21.44
CA THR A 157 26.35 1.49 22.69
C THR A 157 25.18 2.20 23.36
N ASN A 158 24.82 3.39 22.95
CA ASN A 158 23.62 4.07 23.43
C ASN A 158 22.48 3.87 22.44
N ASN A 159 21.39 3.24 22.88
CA ASN A 159 20.21 2.91 22.10
C ASN A 159 19.63 4.08 21.25
N ASN A 160 19.94 5.32 21.59
CA ASN A 160 19.51 6.52 20.88
C ASN A 160 20.42 6.91 19.69
N GLY A 161 21.74 6.62 19.74
CA GLY A 161 22.68 6.98 18.67
C GLY A 161 22.50 6.14 17.39
N ALA A 162 22.25 4.85 17.53
CA ALA A 162 21.98 3.94 16.40
C ALA A 162 20.69 4.32 15.67
N PHE A 163 19.68 4.79 16.39
CA PHE A 163 18.41 5.23 15.80
C PHE A 163 18.56 6.54 15.01
N ASN A 164 19.38 7.47 15.46
CA ASN A 164 19.61 8.74 14.75
C ASN A 164 20.40 8.53 13.44
N ILE A 165 21.40 7.69 13.46
CA ILE A 165 22.18 7.32 12.25
C ILE A 165 21.28 6.56 11.26
N LEU A 166 20.49 5.61 11.75
CA LEU A 166 19.51 4.89 10.93
C LEU A 166 18.42 5.83 10.38
N GLY A 167 17.99 6.82 11.13
CA GLY A 167 17.02 7.82 10.68
C GLY A 167 17.54 8.63 9.49
N SER A 168 18.77 9.11 9.55
CA SER A 168 19.40 9.85 8.45
C SER A 168 19.62 8.97 7.21
N ILE A 169 20.04 7.70 7.41
CA ILE A 169 20.21 6.71 6.35
C ILE A 169 18.85 6.36 5.73
N LEU A 170 17.84 6.13 6.55
CA LEU A 170 16.49 5.84 6.10
C LEU A 170 15.91 6.99 5.28
N ASN A 171 16.09 8.24 5.73
CA ASN A 171 15.62 9.40 5.00
C ASN A 171 16.40 9.61 3.68
N GLY A 172 17.70 9.33 3.66
CA GLY A 172 18.53 9.42 2.46
C GLY A 172 18.29 8.30 1.44
N ILE A 173 17.99 7.09 1.92
CA ILE A 173 17.80 5.90 1.05
C ILE A 173 16.34 5.75 0.63
N LEU A 174 15.42 5.96 1.55
CA LEU A 174 14.00 5.68 1.37
C LEU A 174 13.23 6.88 0.89
N ASN A 175 13.56 7.68 0.04
CA ASN A 175 12.77 8.82 -0.48
C ASN A 175 11.23 8.53 -0.47
N ILE A 176 10.73 8.06 0.70
CA ILE A 176 9.32 7.71 0.92
C ILE A 176 8.57 9.02 1.12
N ARG A 177 7.84 9.44 0.10
CA ARG A 177 6.89 10.54 0.20
C ARG A 177 5.51 9.96 0.52
N GLN A 178 4.86 10.52 1.52
CA GLN A 178 3.40 10.38 1.67
C GLN A 178 2.75 11.23 0.58
N ASN A 179 1.87 10.62 -0.19
CA ASN A 179 1.00 11.34 -1.14
C ASN A 179 -0.18 11.94 -0.40
#